data_2140d267e08c0b0f27ada4b1e569981b
#
_entry.id   2140d267e08c0b0f27ada4b1e569981b
#
_cell.length_a   1.000
_cell.length_b   1.000
_cell.length_c   1.000
_cell.angle_alpha   90.00
_cell.angle_beta   90.00
_cell.angle_gamma   90.00
#
_symmetry.space_group_name_H-M   'P 1'
#
loop_
_entity.id
_entity.type
_entity.pdbx_description
1 polymer ?
#
loop_
_entity_poly.entity_id
_entity_poly.type
_entity_poly.pdbx_seq_one_letter_code
_entity_poly.pdbx_strand_id
1 'polypeptide(L)'
;AGALLKKKNPDILFHVDAIQAYGKLPIYPKKMNIDLLSVSGHKIHGPKGSGFLYVSDKVHIKPLIYGGGQQKGMRSGTDNVPGAAGLGEAAKQTFAHFEESYAHFLELKERMIDGLEQIGREMEVLHAGKKEYPAVIVNSQRGEAGAPHIVSASFPGVRSEVLLHALEEKGIYVSSGSACSSNKKLPVSTVLKEIHMEQPLLESTLRFSFSRFTTDEEVDYALAALRELLPVLRRYARH
;
A
#
# COMPACT_ATOMS: atom_id res chain seq x y z
N ALA A 1 13.86 9.43 9.43
CA ALA A 1 13.31 10.76 9.07
C ALA A 1 13.24 11.67 10.30
N GLY A 2 12.47 11.32 11.38
CA GLY A 2 12.21 12.18 12.53
C GLY A 2 13.48 12.74 13.20
N ALA A 3 14.49 11.90 13.45
CA ALA A 3 15.75 12.36 14.05
C ALA A 3 16.48 13.40 13.18
N LEU A 4 16.47 13.22 11.85
CA LEU A 4 17.07 14.19 10.92
C LEU A 4 16.33 15.52 10.92
N LEU A 5 14.99 15.47 10.93
CA LEU A 5 14.15 16.67 10.99
C LEU A 5 14.41 17.46 12.27
N LYS A 6 14.41 16.78 13.41
CA LYS A 6 14.65 17.42 14.72
C LYS A 6 16.07 17.93 14.88
N LYS A 7 17.05 17.28 14.24
CA LYS A 7 18.43 17.81 14.18
C LYS A 7 18.53 19.10 13.37
N LYS A 8 17.77 19.21 12.27
CA LYS A 8 17.76 20.41 11.42
C LYS A 8 17.03 21.58 12.09
N ASN A 9 15.88 21.31 12.70
CA ASN A 9 15.11 22.27 13.47
C ASN A 9 14.24 21.50 14.49
N PRO A 10 14.47 21.67 15.82
CA PRO A 10 13.70 20.99 16.85
C PRO A 10 12.20 21.29 16.84
N ASP A 11 11.81 22.47 16.32
CA ASP A 11 10.43 22.95 16.32
C ASP A 11 9.62 22.44 15.12
N ILE A 12 10.26 21.80 14.13
CA ILE A 12 9.54 21.17 13.02
C ILE A 12 8.60 20.12 13.58
N LEU A 13 7.31 20.23 13.26
CA LEU A 13 6.33 19.20 13.53
C LEU A 13 6.42 18.10 12.47
N PHE A 14 6.58 16.86 12.94
CA PHE A 14 6.64 15.68 12.08
C PHE A 14 5.33 14.91 12.20
N HIS A 15 4.48 15.05 11.17
CA HIS A 15 3.25 14.30 11.02
C HIS A 15 3.46 13.12 10.07
N VAL A 16 3.06 11.95 10.51
CA VAL A 16 3.11 10.72 9.71
C VAL A 16 1.69 10.27 9.37
N ASP A 17 1.37 10.16 8.09
CA ASP A 17 0.24 9.38 7.65
C ASP A 17 0.62 7.89 7.73
N ALA A 18 0.13 7.22 8.77
CA ALA A 18 0.42 5.81 9.01
C ALA A 18 -0.72 4.89 8.57
N ILE A 19 -1.65 5.37 7.74
CA ILE A 19 -2.84 4.60 7.33
C ILE A 19 -2.45 3.24 6.73
N GLN A 20 -1.39 3.17 5.95
CA GLN A 20 -0.91 1.91 5.37
C GLN A 20 0.14 1.18 6.22
N ALA A 21 0.74 1.85 7.21
CA ALA A 21 1.83 1.30 8.01
C ALA A 21 1.36 0.75 9.37
N TYR A 22 0.31 1.35 9.96
CA TYR A 22 -0.19 0.93 11.27
C TYR A 22 -0.67 -0.51 11.26
N GLY A 23 -0.17 -1.31 12.21
CA GLY A 23 -0.44 -2.74 12.28
C GLY A 23 0.25 -3.60 11.21
N LYS A 24 1.18 -3.01 10.42
CA LYS A 24 1.99 -3.70 9.41
C LYS A 24 3.49 -3.49 9.64
N LEU A 25 3.85 -2.36 10.22
CA LEU A 25 5.22 -2.01 10.58
C LEU A 25 5.27 -1.62 12.05
N PRO A 26 6.39 -1.87 12.75
CA PRO A 26 6.55 -1.41 14.12
C PRO A 26 6.66 0.11 14.15
N ILE A 27 5.75 0.77 14.85
CA ILE A 27 5.73 2.23 14.99
C ILE A 27 5.81 2.60 16.46
N TYR A 28 6.85 3.33 16.83
CA TYR A 28 7.09 3.84 18.19
C TYR A 28 7.19 5.36 18.13
N PRO A 29 6.07 6.11 18.23
CA PRO A 29 6.05 7.54 17.96
C PRO A 29 7.11 8.33 18.73
N LYS A 30 7.26 8.08 20.03
CA LYS A 30 8.27 8.76 20.88
C LYS A 30 9.70 8.47 20.43
N LYS A 31 10.05 7.20 20.14
CA LYS A 31 11.38 6.81 19.67
C LYS A 31 11.70 7.33 18.28
N MET A 32 10.67 7.46 17.44
CA MET A 32 10.79 7.91 16.06
C MET A 32 10.67 9.43 15.90
N ASN A 33 10.49 10.17 17.00
CA ASN A 33 10.25 11.62 17.02
C ASN A 33 9.06 12.04 16.13
N ILE A 34 7.98 11.26 16.19
CA ILE A 34 6.72 11.56 15.52
C ILE A 34 5.88 12.41 16.44
N ASP A 35 5.46 13.57 15.96
CA ASP A 35 4.62 14.51 16.73
C ASP A 35 3.13 14.25 16.53
N LEU A 36 2.74 13.86 15.31
CA LEU A 36 1.37 13.53 14.94
C LEU A 36 1.36 12.26 14.08
N LEU A 37 0.34 11.40 14.25
CA LEU A 37 0.20 10.20 13.44
C LEU A 37 -1.26 9.90 13.16
N SER A 38 -1.61 9.80 11.88
CA SER A 38 -2.96 9.48 11.42
C SER A 38 -3.15 8.00 11.12
N VAL A 39 -4.26 7.43 11.56
CA VAL A 39 -4.64 6.03 11.35
C VAL A 39 -6.09 5.92 10.91
N SER A 40 -6.40 4.99 10.00
CA SER A 40 -7.76 4.63 9.60
C SER A 40 -8.09 3.19 9.95
N GLY A 41 -9.22 2.98 10.62
CA GLY A 41 -9.63 1.67 11.16
C GLY A 41 -9.82 0.59 10.11
N HIS A 42 -10.38 0.94 8.95
CA HIS A 42 -10.64 -0.03 7.87
C HIS A 42 -9.37 -0.66 7.27
N LYS A 43 -8.18 -0.09 7.53
CA LYS A 43 -6.90 -0.66 7.08
C LYS A 43 -6.35 -1.74 8.00
N ILE A 44 -6.97 -1.89 9.17
CA ILE A 44 -6.68 -2.97 10.14
C ILE A 44 -7.94 -3.80 10.42
N HIS A 45 -8.85 -3.91 9.44
CA HIS A 45 -10.12 -4.66 9.52
C HIS A 45 -11.13 -4.10 10.53
N GLY A 46 -10.97 -2.85 10.94
CA GLY A 46 -11.95 -2.12 11.77
C GLY A 46 -13.04 -1.45 10.94
N PRO A 47 -14.04 -0.83 11.58
CA PRO A 47 -15.15 -0.18 10.91
C PRO A 47 -14.69 0.96 9.98
N LYS A 48 -15.33 1.08 8.80
CA LYS A 48 -15.16 2.24 7.93
C LYS A 48 -15.63 3.51 8.63
N GLY A 49 -15.01 4.65 8.32
CA GLY A 49 -15.36 5.94 8.94
C GLY A 49 -14.83 6.11 10.37
N SER A 50 -14.06 5.13 10.89
CA SER A 50 -13.35 5.23 12.17
C SER A 50 -11.85 5.38 11.96
N GLY A 51 -11.19 6.04 12.89
CA GLY A 51 -9.75 6.26 12.90
C GLY A 51 -9.33 7.06 14.11
N PHE A 52 -8.05 7.32 14.26
CA PHE A 52 -7.55 8.18 15.32
C PHE A 52 -6.37 9.04 14.84
N LEU A 53 -6.16 10.13 15.55
CA LEU A 53 -4.97 10.96 15.46
C LEU A 53 -4.20 10.85 16.79
N TYR A 54 -2.98 10.35 16.73
CA TYR A 54 -2.02 10.50 17.84
C TYR A 54 -1.46 11.91 17.79
N VAL A 55 -1.45 12.56 18.95
CA VAL A 55 -0.87 13.89 19.16
C VAL A 55 0.10 13.79 20.34
N SER A 56 1.34 14.16 20.10
CA SER A 56 2.37 14.21 21.16
C SER A 56 2.01 15.27 22.21
N ASP A 57 2.33 15.02 23.47
CA ASP A 57 2.05 15.93 24.59
C ASP A 57 2.66 17.35 24.40
N LYS A 58 3.64 17.48 23.51
CA LYS A 58 4.30 18.75 23.18
C LYS A 58 3.59 19.57 22.11
N VAL A 59 2.59 18.97 21.45
CA VAL A 59 1.91 19.58 20.31
C VAL A 59 0.54 20.11 20.72
N HIS A 60 0.30 21.38 20.44
CA HIS A 60 -0.99 22.02 20.64
C HIS A 60 -1.63 22.32 19.28
N ILE A 61 -2.69 21.59 18.95
CA ILE A 61 -3.49 21.84 17.73
C ILE A 61 -4.74 22.65 18.08
N LYS A 62 -5.11 23.56 17.19
CA LYS A 62 -6.38 24.28 17.31
C LYS A 62 -7.50 23.40 16.75
N PRO A 63 -8.66 23.30 17.45
CA PRO A 63 -9.80 22.57 16.92
C PRO A 63 -10.32 23.22 15.63
N LEU A 64 -10.75 22.38 14.69
CA LEU A 64 -11.45 22.82 13.48
C LEU A 64 -12.96 22.77 13.65
N ILE A 65 -13.46 21.87 14.52
CA ILE A 65 -14.89 21.66 14.79
C ILE A 65 -15.12 22.00 16.26
N TYR A 66 -15.80 23.12 16.48
CA TYR A 66 -16.13 23.63 17.81
C TYR A 66 -17.47 23.10 18.27
N GLY A 67 -17.71 23.07 19.58
CA GLY A 67 -18.98 22.64 20.22
C GLY A 67 -18.78 22.10 21.62
N GLY A 68 -19.31 20.92 21.91
CA GLY A 68 -19.47 20.33 23.29
C GLY A 68 -18.23 19.67 23.81
N GLY A 69 -17.06 19.99 23.71
CA GLY A 69 -15.88 19.53 24.46
C GLY A 69 -15.45 18.06 24.29
N GLN A 70 -16.07 17.29 23.39
CA GLN A 70 -15.67 15.92 23.09
C GLN A 70 -14.21 15.87 22.57
N GLN A 71 -13.56 14.72 22.71
CA GLN A 71 -12.15 14.55 22.36
C GLN A 71 -11.25 15.62 23.01
N LYS A 72 -11.50 15.92 24.29
CA LYS A 72 -10.76 16.95 25.05
C LYS A 72 -10.83 18.35 24.41
N GLY A 73 -11.93 18.66 23.73
CA GLY A 73 -12.14 19.93 23.04
C GLY A 73 -11.48 20.03 21.66
N MET A 74 -10.72 19.02 21.23
CA MET A 74 -10.04 19.04 19.95
C MET A 74 -10.97 18.77 18.75
N ARG A 75 -12.03 18.01 18.96
CA ARG A 75 -13.00 17.66 17.92
C ARG A 75 -14.37 17.43 18.57
N SER A 76 -15.23 18.40 18.45
CA SER A 76 -16.58 18.33 19.01
C SER A 76 -17.52 17.51 18.14
N GLY A 77 -18.59 17.02 18.74
CA GLY A 77 -19.61 16.16 18.15
C GLY A 77 -19.76 14.86 18.94
N THR A 78 -20.96 14.30 18.94
CA THR A 78 -21.28 13.06 19.66
C THR A 78 -20.31 11.95 19.24
N ASP A 79 -19.75 11.27 20.23
CA ASP A 79 -18.78 10.19 19.98
C ASP A 79 -19.45 9.00 19.28
N ASN A 80 -18.81 8.50 18.22
CA ASN A 80 -19.19 7.25 17.57
C ASN A 80 -18.67 6.06 18.39
N VAL A 81 -19.38 5.77 19.50
CA VAL A 81 -18.99 4.71 20.44
C VAL A 81 -18.86 3.35 19.77
N PRO A 82 -19.82 2.90 18.92
CA PRO A 82 -19.66 1.61 18.20
C PRO A 82 -18.44 1.58 17.29
N GLY A 83 -18.17 2.66 16.55
CA GLY A 83 -16.99 2.76 15.69
C GLY A 83 -15.68 2.77 16.49
N ALA A 84 -15.65 3.46 17.63
CA ALA A 84 -14.49 3.49 18.52
C ALA A 84 -14.23 2.12 19.15
N ALA A 85 -15.27 1.43 19.62
CA ALA A 85 -15.18 0.09 20.17
C ALA A 85 -14.67 -0.92 19.12
N GLY A 86 -15.22 -0.90 17.91
CA GLY A 86 -14.79 -1.75 16.79
C GLY A 86 -13.34 -1.45 16.35
N LEU A 87 -12.92 -0.17 16.34
CA LEU A 87 -11.54 0.20 16.09
C LEU A 87 -10.60 -0.32 17.18
N GLY A 88 -11.00 -0.21 18.45
CA GLY A 88 -10.24 -0.74 19.58
C GLY A 88 -10.04 -2.24 19.51
N GLU A 89 -11.10 -3.00 19.19
CA GLU A 89 -11.00 -4.45 19.01
C GLU A 89 -10.13 -4.83 17.81
N ALA A 90 -10.28 -4.14 16.67
CA ALA A 90 -9.43 -4.34 15.51
C ALA A 90 -7.94 -4.10 15.81
N ALA A 91 -7.62 -3.04 16.54
CA ALA A 91 -6.26 -2.77 16.99
C ALA A 91 -5.75 -3.86 17.94
N LYS A 92 -6.55 -4.27 18.92
CA LYS A 92 -6.21 -5.35 19.85
C LYS A 92 -5.87 -6.64 19.11
N GLN A 93 -6.71 -7.07 18.18
CA GLN A 93 -6.49 -8.27 17.36
C GLN A 93 -5.25 -8.16 16.49
N THR A 94 -5.02 -6.98 15.89
CA THR A 94 -3.86 -6.73 15.03
C THR A 94 -2.55 -6.84 15.82
N PHE A 95 -2.49 -6.27 17.02
CA PHE A 95 -1.26 -6.29 17.82
C PHE A 95 -1.07 -7.58 18.63
N ALA A 96 -2.14 -8.33 18.92
CA ALA A 96 -2.02 -9.66 19.51
C ALA A 96 -1.30 -10.66 18.59
N HIS A 97 -1.39 -10.47 17.28
CA HIS A 97 -0.78 -11.34 16.26
C HIS A 97 0.23 -10.60 15.39
N PHE A 98 0.85 -9.54 15.91
CA PHE A 98 1.68 -8.64 15.10
C PHE A 98 2.90 -9.35 14.49
N GLU A 99 3.69 -10.04 15.32
CA GLU A 99 4.93 -10.71 14.88
C GLU A 99 4.63 -11.85 13.89
N GLU A 100 3.60 -12.64 14.17
CA GLU A 100 3.13 -13.71 13.28
C GLU A 100 2.68 -13.15 11.93
N SER A 101 1.84 -12.10 11.94
CA SER A 101 1.37 -11.45 10.72
C SER A 101 2.50 -10.79 9.94
N TYR A 102 3.47 -10.21 10.62
CA TYR A 102 4.63 -9.58 10.00
C TYR A 102 5.51 -10.59 9.26
N ALA A 103 5.81 -11.72 9.92
CA ALA A 103 6.56 -12.82 9.30
C ALA A 103 5.81 -13.38 8.08
N HIS A 104 4.52 -13.65 8.23
CA HIS A 104 3.66 -14.12 7.15
C HIS A 104 3.60 -13.17 5.95
N PHE A 105 3.52 -11.85 6.18
CA PHE A 105 3.59 -10.89 5.08
C PHE A 105 4.92 -10.96 4.33
N LEU A 106 6.03 -11.13 5.03
CA LEU A 106 7.34 -11.25 4.39
C LEU A 106 7.43 -12.53 3.54
N GLU A 107 6.91 -13.65 4.03
CA GLU A 107 6.87 -14.93 3.28
C GLU A 107 6.03 -14.79 2.00
N LEU A 108 4.80 -14.26 2.10
CA LEU A 108 3.95 -14.00 0.93
C LEU A 108 4.59 -13.04 -0.07
N LYS A 109 5.26 -12.01 0.44
CA LYS A 109 5.96 -11.03 -0.39
C LYS A 109 7.10 -11.68 -1.18
N GLU A 110 7.97 -12.45 -0.52
CA GLU A 110 9.08 -13.13 -1.19
C GLU A 110 8.56 -14.15 -2.20
N ARG A 111 7.55 -14.94 -1.85
CA ARG A 111 6.89 -15.89 -2.76
C ARG A 111 6.34 -15.19 -4.02
N MET A 112 5.65 -14.07 -3.84
CA MET A 112 5.14 -13.28 -4.97
C MET A 112 6.28 -12.73 -5.83
N ILE A 113 7.33 -12.18 -5.22
CA ILE A 113 8.48 -11.63 -5.95
C ILE A 113 9.20 -12.72 -6.74
N ASP A 114 9.47 -13.87 -6.11
CA ASP A 114 10.14 -15.01 -6.77
C ASP A 114 9.33 -15.50 -7.98
N GLY A 115 8.01 -15.65 -7.81
CA GLY A 115 7.11 -16.04 -8.88
C GLY A 115 7.05 -15.02 -10.03
N LEU A 116 7.00 -13.73 -9.71
CA LEU A 116 7.01 -12.65 -10.71
C LEU A 116 8.33 -12.60 -11.48
N GLU A 117 9.46 -12.73 -10.81
CA GLU A 117 10.78 -12.78 -11.46
C GLU A 117 10.92 -14.03 -12.32
N GLN A 118 10.37 -15.16 -11.88
CA GLN A 118 10.36 -16.39 -12.69
C GLN A 118 9.53 -16.19 -13.97
N ILE A 119 8.33 -15.61 -13.88
CA ILE A 119 7.51 -15.24 -15.05
C ILE A 119 8.31 -14.32 -15.99
N GLY A 120 9.02 -13.34 -15.43
CA GLY A 120 9.85 -12.43 -16.20
C GLY A 120 10.98 -13.11 -16.97
N ARG A 121 11.55 -14.20 -16.43
CA ARG A 121 12.59 -15.02 -17.10
C ARG A 121 12.02 -15.98 -18.14
N GLU A 122 10.81 -16.47 -17.95
CA GLU A 122 10.13 -17.43 -18.83
C GLU A 122 9.55 -16.77 -20.09
N MET A 123 9.34 -15.47 -20.06
CA MET A 123 8.70 -14.73 -21.15
C MET A 123 9.69 -13.89 -21.95
N GLU A 124 9.38 -13.68 -23.23
CA GLU A 124 10.16 -12.83 -24.11
C GLU A 124 10.19 -11.36 -23.62
N VAL A 125 11.33 -10.71 -23.83
CA VAL A 125 11.48 -9.27 -23.60
C VAL A 125 10.59 -8.46 -24.55
N LEU A 126 10.14 -7.32 -24.09
CA LEU A 126 9.41 -6.37 -24.93
C LEU A 126 10.40 -5.38 -25.55
N HIS A 127 10.40 -5.28 -26.87
CA HIS A 127 11.14 -4.26 -27.60
C HIS A 127 10.27 -3.01 -27.79
N ALA A 128 10.67 -1.88 -27.24
CA ALA A 128 10.02 -0.59 -27.42
C ALA A 128 11.03 0.44 -27.97
N GLY A 129 11.05 0.60 -29.27
CA GLY A 129 12.05 1.39 -29.98
C GLY A 129 13.44 0.80 -29.83
N LYS A 130 14.37 1.57 -29.17
CA LYS A 130 15.74 1.12 -28.89
C LYS A 130 15.92 0.46 -27.52
N LYS A 131 14.85 0.40 -26.71
CA LYS A 131 14.87 -0.17 -25.37
C LYS A 131 14.24 -1.54 -25.33
N GLU A 132 14.78 -2.38 -24.46
CA GLU A 132 14.28 -3.71 -24.13
C GLU A 132 13.82 -3.73 -22.68
N TYR A 133 12.65 -4.29 -22.43
CA TYR A 133 12.10 -4.44 -21.09
C TYR A 133 11.86 -5.93 -20.80
N PRO A 134 12.28 -6.44 -19.64
CA PRO A 134 11.84 -7.75 -19.16
C PRO A 134 10.31 -7.84 -19.14
N ALA A 135 9.80 -9.04 -19.23
CA ALA A 135 8.34 -9.25 -19.23
C ALA A 135 7.67 -8.77 -17.94
N VAL A 136 8.39 -8.86 -16.82
CA VAL A 136 7.96 -8.41 -15.51
C VAL A 136 9.12 -7.68 -14.85
N ILE A 137 8.84 -6.55 -14.22
CA ILE A 137 9.80 -5.79 -13.43
C ILE A 137 9.20 -5.58 -12.05
N VAL A 138 9.84 -6.16 -11.03
CA VAL A 138 9.45 -5.95 -9.63
C VAL A 138 10.00 -4.60 -9.15
N ASN A 139 9.10 -3.72 -8.69
CA ASN A 139 9.46 -2.38 -8.20
C ASN A 139 9.66 -2.37 -6.68
N SER A 140 9.20 -3.40 -5.98
CA SER A 140 9.32 -3.52 -4.53
C SER A 140 10.69 -4.03 -4.12
N GLN A 141 11.22 -3.49 -3.01
CA GLN A 141 12.42 -4.02 -2.39
C GLN A 141 12.10 -5.30 -1.62
N ARG A 142 13.00 -6.28 -1.64
CA ARG A 142 12.89 -7.53 -0.89
C ARG A 142 13.07 -7.32 0.62
N GLY A 143 12.64 -8.30 1.38
CA GLY A 143 12.80 -8.33 2.83
C GLY A 143 12.16 -7.12 3.53
N GLU A 144 12.80 -6.71 4.61
CA GLU A 144 12.34 -5.61 5.47
C GLU A 144 12.60 -4.19 4.93
N ALA A 145 13.33 -4.07 3.82
CA ALA A 145 13.65 -2.77 3.21
C ALA A 145 12.43 -2.05 2.62
N GLY A 146 11.33 -2.77 2.36
CA GLY A 146 10.07 -2.22 1.84
C GLY A 146 8.87 -2.63 2.68
N ALA A 147 7.69 -2.17 2.29
CA ALA A 147 6.44 -2.57 2.94
C ALA A 147 6.26 -4.10 2.87
N PRO A 148 6.03 -4.80 4.02
CA PRO A 148 5.99 -6.26 4.02
C PRO A 148 4.76 -6.83 3.31
N HIS A 149 3.66 -6.10 3.30
CA HIS A 149 2.35 -6.50 2.80
C HIS A 149 2.02 -5.99 1.40
N ILE A 150 2.99 -5.44 0.67
CA ILE A 150 2.77 -4.84 -0.66
C ILE A 150 3.87 -5.28 -1.62
N VAL A 151 3.46 -5.72 -2.81
CA VAL A 151 4.34 -5.91 -3.97
C VAL A 151 3.83 -5.05 -5.12
N SER A 152 4.70 -4.21 -5.66
CA SER A 152 4.47 -3.44 -6.87
C SER A 152 5.29 -4.05 -8.01
N ALA A 153 4.66 -4.30 -9.14
CA ALA A 153 5.31 -4.83 -10.33
C ALA A 153 4.77 -4.19 -11.60
N SER A 154 5.64 -3.98 -12.58
CA SER A 154 5.29 -3.49 -13.91
C SER A 154 5.31 -4.63 -14.91
N PHE A 155 4.37 -4.60 -15.85
CA PHE A 155 4.15 -5.61 -16.89
C PHE A 155 4.26 -4.96 -18.29
N PRO A 156 5.46 -4.58 -18.75
CA PRO A 156 5.62 -3.85 -20.00
C PRO A 156 4.91 -4.53 -21.16
N GLY A 157 4.23 -3.71 -21.99
CA GLY A 157 3.42 -4.20 -23.11
C GLY A 157 1.96 -4.53 -22.75
N VAL A 158 1.56 -4.43 -21.49
CA VAL A 158 0.15 -4.57 -21.08
C VAL A 158 -0.25 -3.37 -20.23
N ARG A 159 -1.31 -2.67 -20.61
CA ARG A 159 -1.83 -1.57 -19.79
C ARG A 159 -2.36 -2.10 -18.46
N SER A 160 -2.03 -1.42 -17.37
CA SER A 160 -2.42 -1.83 -16.02
C SER A 160 -3.93 -2.01 -15.85
N GLU A 161 -4.76 -1.17 -16.47
CA GLU A 161 -6.22 -1.28 -16.44
C GLU A 161 -6.71 -2.56 -17.11
N VAL A 162 -6.12 -2.93 -18.26
CA VAL A 162 -6.49 -4.13 -19.01
C VAL A 162 -6.15 -5.38 -18.19
N LEU A 163 -4.95 -5.43 -17.62
CA LEU A 163 -4.52 -6.53 -16.77
C LEU A 163 -5.33 -6.62 -15.48
N LEU A 164 -5.67 -5.47 -14.86
CA LEU A 164 -6.52 -5.39 -13.68
C LEU A 164 -7.87 -6.06 -13.93
N HIS A 165 -8.57 -5.67 -15.00
CA HIS A 165 -9.89 -6.24 -15.32
C HIS A 165 -9.82 -7.73 -15.70
N ALA A 166 -8.78 -8.15 -16.42
CA ALA A 166 -8.57 -9.57 -16.73
C ALA A 166 -8.31 -10.41 -15.48
N LEU A 167 -7.62 -9.86 -14.45
CA LEU A 167 -7.44 -10.50 -13.16
C LEU A 167 -8.75 -10.50 -12.35
N GLU A 168 -9.52 -9.42 -12.40
CA GLU A 168 -10.83 -9.30 -11.74
C GLU A 168 -11.81 -10.37 -12.24
N GLU A 169 -11.84 -10.67 -13.54
CA GLU A 169 -12.64 -11.76 -14.13
C GLU A 169 -12.26 -13.15 -13.55
N LYS A 170 -11.04 -13.30 -13.06
CA LYS A 170 -10.57 -14.50 -12.35
C LYS A 170 -10.75 -14.43 -10.83
N GLY A 171 -11.43 -13.39 -10.31
CA GLY A 171 -11.63 -13.17 -8.89
C GLY A 171 -10.41 -12.62 -8.14
N ILE A 172 -9.40 -12.10 -8.86
CA ILE A 172 -8.17 -11.54 -8.28
C ILE A 172 -8.25 -10.03 -8.31
N TYR A 173 -8.33 -9.41 -7.12
CA TYR A 173 -8.50 -7.97 -6.95
C TYR A 173 -7.17 -7.30 -6.62
N VAL A 174 -6.66 -6.52 -7.56
CA VAL A 174 -5.41 -5.76 -7.46
C VAL A 174 -5.68 -4.26 -7.59
N SER A 175 -4.65 -3.43 -7.52
CA SER A 175 -4.78 -1.99 -7.72
C SER A 175 -3.86 -1.51 -8.84
N SER A 176 -4.37 -0.64 -9.72
CA SER A 176 -3.60 0.13 -10.68
C SER A 176 -3.54 1.59 -10.25
N GLY A 177 -2.36 2.21 -10.31
CA GLY A 177 -2.20 3.62 -9.95
C GLY A 177 -2.51 3.94 -8.48
N SER A 178 -2.96 5.17 -8.17
CA SER A 178 -3.47 5.54 -6.87
C SER A 178 -4.99 5.38 -6.84
N ALA A 179 -5.51 4.70 -5.83
CA ALA A 179 -6.95 4.50 -5.62
C ALA A 179 -7.77 5.81 -5.57
N CYS A 180 -7.11 6.95 -5.30
CA CYS A 180 -7.73 8.28 -5.23
C CYS A 180 -7.80 9.02 -6.57
N SER A 181 -7.27 8.49 -7.66
CA SER A 181 -7.22 9.14 -8.97
C SER A 181 -8.22 8.60 -10.00
N SER A 182 -9.22 7.83 -9.55
CA SER A 182 -10.27 7.21 -10.38
C SER A 182 -11.06 8.17 -11.28
N ASN A 183 -11.00 9.49 -11.04
CA ASN A 183 -11.68 10.51 -11.85
C ASN A 183 -10.81 11.13 -12.96
N LYS A 184 -9.59 10.66 -13.20
CA LYS A 184 -8.72 11.16 -14.26
C LYS A 184 -8.72 10.19 -15.47
N LYS A 185 -8.66 10.73 -16.68
CA LYS A 185 -8.67 9.97 -17.95
C LYS A 185 -7.58 8.89 -18.08
N LEU A 186 -6.54 8.94 -17.26
CA LEU A 186 -5.51 7.90 -17.10
C LEU A 186 -5.02 7.97 -15.64
N PRO A 187 -5.47 7.07 -14.76
CA PRO A 187 -5.04 7.06 -13.37
C PRO A 187 -3.63 6.48 -13.24
N VAL A 188 -2.64 7.32 -13.46
CA VAL A 188 -1.23 6.99 -13.26
C VAL A 188 -0.84 7.29 -11.81
N SER A 189 -0.07 6.42 -11.19
CA SER A 189 0.42 6.64 -9.83
C SER A 189 1.29 7.90 -9.75
N THR A 190 0.85 8.89 -8.97
CA THR A 190 1.63 10.11 -8.72
C THR A 190 2.96 9.79 -8.04
N VAL A 191 2.98 8.80 -7.13
CA VAL A 191 4.21 8.36 -6.45
C VAL A 191 5.22 7.82 -7.46
N LEU A 192 4.81 6.91 -8.32
CA LEU A 192 5.71 6.31 -9.32
C LEU A 192 6.20 7.35 -10.34
N LYS A 193 5.38 8.34 -10.66
CA LYS A 193 5.75 9.46 -11.52
C LYS A 193 6.81 10.34 -10.86
N GLU A 194 6.65 10.68 -9.58
CA GLU A 194 7.58 11.55 -8.85
C GLU A 194 8.92 10.87 -8.55
N ILE A 195 8.99 9.55 -8.53
CA ILE A 195 10.27 8.81 -8.51
C ILE A 195 10.85 8.58 -9.91
N HIS A 196 10.32 9.29 -10.93
CA HIS A 196 10.80 9.29 -12.32
C HIS A 196 10.78 7.92 -13.00
N MET A 197 9.76 7.10 -12.68
CA MET A 197 9.55 5.83 -13.39
C MET A 197 9.27 6.10 -14.87
N GLU A 198 9.88 5.32 -15.75
CA GLU A 198 9.67 5.43 -17.19
C GLU A 198 8.21 5.16 -17.57
N GLN A 199 7.72 5.88 -18.59
CA GLN A 199 6.31 5.84 -18.99
C GLN A 199 5.77 4.43 -19.27
N PRO A 200 6.48 3.53 -20.00
CA PRO A 200 5.97 2.17 -20.25
C PRO A 200 5.80 1.34 -18.97
N LEU A 201 6.64 1.57 -17.96
CA LEU A 201 6.54 0.91 -16.66
C LEU A 201 5.40 1.50 -15.83
N LEU A 202 5.29 2.83 -15.85
CA LEU A 202 4.27 3.58 -15.13
C LEU A 202 2.85 3.19 -15.55
N GLU A 203 2.60 3.00 -16.86
CA GLU A 203 1.31 2.62 -17.42
C GLU A 203 0.96 1.14 -17.24
N SER A 204 1.95 0.32 -16.92
CA SER A 204 1.81 -1.13 -16.80
C SER A 204 1.93 -1.65 -15.35
N THR A 205 1.99 -0.75 -14.35
CA THR A 205 2.23 -1.14 -12.96
C THR A 205 0.94 -1.54 -12.25
N LEU A 206 0.98 -2.69 -11.59
CA LEU A 206 -0.01 -3.14 -10.62
C LEU A 206 0.60 -3.23 -9.21
N ARG A 207 -0.27 -3.12 -8.21
CA ARG A 207 0.04 -3.32 -6.80
C ARG A 207 -0.75 -4.48 -6.26
N PHE A 208 -0.06 -5.48 -5.77
CA PHE A 208 -0.59 -6.60 -4.98
C PHE A 208 -0.49 -6.23 -3.50
N SER A 209 -1.55 -6.50 -2.74
CA SER A 209 -1.59 -6.17 -1.31
C SER A 209 -2.13 -7.36 -0.55
N PHE A 210 -1.42 -7.75 0.51
CA PHE A 210 -1.75 -8.90 1.32
C PHE A 210 -2.43 -8.49 2.63
N SER A 211 -3.28 -9.36 3.13
CA SER A 211 -3.83 -9.31 4.47
C SER A 211 -3.28 -10.49 5.30
N ARG A 212 -3.48 -10.45 6.62
CA ARG A 212 -3.12 -11.59 7.48
C ARG A 212 -3.90 -12.88 7.17
N PHE A 213 -4.91 -12.79 6.32
CA PHE A 213 -5.75 -13.92 5.90
C PHE A 213 -5.38 -14.43 4.50
N THR A 214 -4.51 -13.72 3.79
CA THR A 214 -4.02 -14.16 2.47
C THR A 214 -3.23 -15.44 2.62
N THR A 215 -3.48 -16.43 1.76
CA THR A 215 -2.79 -17.72 1.81
C THR A 215 -1.75 -17.86 0.71
N ASP A 216 -0.87 -18.85 0.84
CA ASP A 216 0.12 -19.19 -0.18
C ASP A 216 -0.55 -19.59 -1.50
N GLU A 217 -1.66 -20.35 -1.40
CA GLU A 217 -2.43 -20.80 -2.56
C GLU A 217 -3.05 -19.64 -3.32
N GLU A 218 -3.48 -18.57 -2.64
CA GLU A 218 -3.99 -17.36 -3.30
C GLU A 218 -2.88 -16.64 -4.07
N VAL A 219 -1.65 -16.59 -3.53
CA VAL A 219 -0.49 -16.04 -4.23
C VAL A 219 -0.15 -16.90 -5.45
N ASP A 220 -0.09 -18.21 -5.31
CA ASP A 220 0.19 -19.14 -6.41
C ASP A 220 -0.87 -19.05 -7.50
N TYR A 221 -2.13 -18.95 -7.12
CA TYR A 221 -3.24 -18.75 -8.06
C TYR A 221 -3.08 -17.45 -8.87
N ALA A 222 -2.71 -16.34 -8.19
CA ALA A 222 -2.46 -15.08 -8.86
C ALA A 222 -1.28 -15.15 -9.84
N LEU A 223 -0.20 -15.83 -9.47
CA LEU A 223 0.94 -16.08 -10.34
C LEU A 223 0.60 -16.96 -11.54
N ALA A 224 -0.21 -18.00 -11.35
CA ALA A 224 -0.70 -18.85 -12.44
C ALA A 224 -1.58 -18.06 -13.42
N ALA A 225 -2.49 -17.23 -12.91
CA ALA A 225 -3.32 -16.35 -13.71
C ALA A 225 -2.48 -15.36 -14.55
N LEU A 226 -1.43 -14.78 -13.98
CA LEU A 226 -0.52 -13.90 -14.70
C LEU A 226 0.21 -14.64 -15.83
N ARG A 227 0.69 -15.87 -15.60
CA ARG A 227 1.32 -16.70 -16.65
C ARG A 227 0.38 -16.96 -17.83
N GLU A 228 -0.91 -17.17 -17.58
CA GLU A 228 -1.92 -17.39 -18.60
C GLU A 228 -2.25 -16.10 -19.36
N LEU A 229 -2.48 -15.00 -18.65
CA LEU A 229 -3.00 -13.74 -19.20
C LEU A 229 -1.97 -12.94 -19.97
N LEU A 230 -0.73 -12.83 -19.44
CA LEU A 230 0.27 -11.93 -20.03
C LEU A 230 0.61 -12.23 -21.49
N PRO A 231 0.81 -13.50 -21.93
CA PRO A 231 1.08 -13.79 -23.34
C PRO A 231 -0.08 -13.42 -24.27
N VAL A 232 -1.32 -13.61 -23.78
CA VAL A 232 -2.54 -13.28 -24.55
C VAL A 232 -2.67 -11.77 -24.69
N LEU A 233 -2.63 -11.04 -23.59
CA LEU A 233 -2.82 -9.58 -23.57
C LEU A 233 -1.73 -8.83 -24.34
N ARG A 234 -0.50 -9.31 -24.33
CA ARG A 234 0.61 -8.72 -25.10
C ARG A 234 0.41 -8.80 -26.61
N ARG A 235 -0.24 -9.86 -27.12
CA ARG A 235 -0.54 -9.99 -28.57
C ARG A 235 -1.50 -8.90 -29.05
N TYR A 236 -2.35 -8.38 -28.17
CA TYR A 236 -3.33 -7.33 -28.49
C TYR A 236 -2.86 -5.93 -28.12
N ALA A 237 -1.68 -5.80 -27.49
CA ALA A 237 -1.08 -4.50 -27.25
C ALA A 237 -0.73 -3.84 -28.58
N ARG A 238 -1.41 -2.75 -28.91
CA ARG A 238 -1.06 -1.94 -30.11
C ARG A 238 0.30 -1.29 -29.84
N HIS A 239 1.25 -1.56 -30.74
CA HIS A 239 2.54 -0.90 -30.82
C HIS A 239 2.39 0.57 -31.20
#